data_74b00f7362703a26610a0523eb50098f
#
_entry.id   74b00f7362703a26610a0523eb50098f
#
_cell.length_a   1.000
_cell.length_b   1.000
_cell.length_c   1.000
_cell.angle_alpha   90.00
_cell.angle_beta   90.00
_cell.angle_gamma   90.00
#
_symmetry.space_group_name_H-M   'P 1'
#
loop_
_entity.id
_entity.type
_entity.pdbx_description
1 polymer ?
#
loop_
_entity_poly.entity_id
_entity_poly.type
_entity_poly.pdbx_seq_one_letter_code
_entity_poly.pdbx_strand_id
1 'polypeptide(L)'
;MSKIKEIVLDTETTGLDPYPTDTNPIGHRVIEIGAVELLGHVPTGKTFHQYVNPERSVPKESTMIHGLTNEDLSDKPTFQMIADDFLTFINGGVLIIHNAEFDLKFLNCELKKANKDDLSNFDFIDTLKLARKKFPSRQNSLDALASRFGIDRSARKDFHGALVDTNILSKVYLELIGGSQPDFTLDNIQQKKTSINTENNYTGQRSKKLTKRLKEDEIKAHSDFIKSIGGEKKWNY
;
A
#
# COMPACT_ATOMS: atom_id res chain seq x y z
N MET A 1 -17.23 -9.36 7.58
CA MET A 1 -16.49 -9.18 6.33
C MET A 1 -15.14 -9.86 6.48
N SER A 2 -14.74 -10.70 5.53
CA SER A 2 -13.40 -11.30 5.52
C SER A 2 -12.37 -10.18 5.28
N LYS A 3 -11.32 -10.13 6.08
CA LYS A 3 -10.23 -9.18 5.86
C LYS A 3 -9.49 -9.55 4.56
N ILE A 4 -9.20 -8.57 3.74
CA ILE A 4 -8.47 -8.77 2.48
C ILE A 4 -7.01 -9.09 2.82
N LYS A 5 -6.49 -10.16 2.19
CA LYS A 5 -5.06 -10.47 2.21
C LYS A 5 -4.36 -9.58 1.20
N GLU A 6 -3.29 -8.92 1.62
CA GLU A 6 -2.46 -8.07 0.77
C GLU A 6 -1.01 -8.52 0.91
N ILE A 7 -0.29 -8.52 -0.20
CA ILE A 7 1.12 -8.90 -0.25
C ILE A 7 1.91 -7.71 -0.78
N VAL A 8 2.61 -7.04 0.11
CA VAL A 8 3.56 -6.00 -0.29
C VAL A 8 4.82 -6.69 -0.79
N LEU A 9 5.27 -6.35 -2.00
CA LEU A 9 6.33 -7.07 -2.70
C LEU A 9 7.30 -6.10 -3.35
N ASP A 10 8.57 -6.49 -3.37
CA ASP A 10 9.65 -5.80 -4.05
C ASP A 10 10.70 -6.81 -4.53
N THR A 11 11.44 -6.50 -5.60
CA THR A 11 12.47 -7.38 -6.16
C THR A 11 13.75 -6.60 -6.46
N GLU A 12 14.92 -7.24 -6.22
CA GLU A 12 16.19 -6.80 -6.77
C GLU A 12 16.56 -7.65 -7.99
N THR A 13 17.24 -7.03 -8.95
CA THR A 13 17.51 -7.65 -10.25
C THR A 13 18.92 -7.36 -10.74
N THR A 14 19.40 -8.17 -11.69
CA THR A 14 20.70 -7.94 -12.33
C THR A 14 20.70 -6.79 -13.35
N GLY A 15 19.57 -6.09 -13.52
CA GLY A 15 19.44 -4.95 -14.44
C GLY A 15 17.99 -4.64 -14.79
N LEU A 16 17.74 -3.92 -15.89
CA LEU A 16 16.47 -3.26 -16.11
C LEU A 16 15.45 -4.03 -16.98
N ASP A 17 15.90 -5.02 -17.76
CA ASP A 17 15.02 -5.73 -18.69
C ASP A 17 15.25 -7.26 -18.64
N PRO A 18 14.21 -8.07 -18.31
CA PRO A 18 14.33 -9.52 -18.27
C PRO A 18 14.34 -10.16 -19.66
N TYR A 19 14.00 -9.42 -20.70
CA TYR A 19 13.99 -9.99 -22.05
C TYR A 19 15.37 -9.92 -22.71
N PRO A 20 15.68 -10.94 -23.54
CA PRO A 20 16.89 -10.92 -24.35
C PRO A 20 16.93 -9.72 -25.29
N THR A 21 18.12 -9.16 -25.44
CA THR A 21 18.44 -8.09 -26.43
C THR A 21 19.73 -8.48 -27.15
N ASP A 22 20.08 -7.76 -28.23
CA ASP A 22 21.33 -8.01 -28.97
C ASP A 22 22.57 -7.86 -28.07
N THR A 23 22.52 -6.95 -27.08
CA THR A 23 23.62 -6.70 -26.14
C THR A 23 23.52 -7.54 -24.85
N ASN A 24 22.38 -8.14 -24.58
CA ASN A 24 22.13 -9.00 -23.43
C ASN A 24 21.26 -10.22 -23.82
N PRO A 25 21.84 -11.24 -24.45
CA PRO A 25 21.08 -12.35 -25.05
C PRO A 25 20.39 -13.26 -24.04
N ILE A 26 20.73 -13.17 -22.74
CA ILE A 26 20.11 -13.97 -21.67
C ILE A 26 18.95 -13.20 -21.00
N GLY A 27 18.93 -11.88 -21.12
CA GLY A 27 18.08 -11.00 -20.33
C GLY A 27 18.57 -10.85 -18.89
N HIS A 28 18.03 -9.89 -18.15
CA HIS A 28 18.31 -9.76 -16.73
C HIS A 28 17.44 -10.69 -15.89
N ARG A 29 17.85 -10.96 -14.65
CA ARG A 29 17.24 -11.97 -13.78
C ARG A 29 16.96 -11.37 -12.40
N VAL A 30 15.97 -11.94 -11.69
CA VAL A 30 15.71 -11.66 -10.28
C VAL A 30 16.83 -12.25 -9.42
N ILE A 31 17.26 -11.51 -8.39
CA ILE A 31 18.30 -11.93 -7.45
C ILE A 31 17.88 -11.89 -5.98
N GLU A 32 16.84 -11.12 -5.68
CA GLU A 32 16.23 -11.08 -4.35
C GLU A 32 14.72 -10.83 -4.49
N ILE A 33 13.93 -11.50 -3.66
CA ILE A 33 12.50 -11.27 -3.52
C ILE A 33 12.21 -10.99 -2.06
N GLY A 34 11.59 -9.86 -1.77
CA GLY A 34 11.04 -9.52 -0.47
C GLY A 34 9.53 -9.40 -0.55
N ALA A 35 8.80 -10.07 0.35
CA ALA A 35 7.37 -9.87 0.46
C ALA A 35 6.90 -9.94 1.92
N VAL A 36 5.93 -9.11 2.29
CA VAL A 36 5.28 -9.12 3.60
C VAL A 36 3.76 -9.23 3.45
N GLU A 37 3.14 -10.02 4.33
CA GLU A 37 1.71 -10.22 4.34
C GLU A 37 1.03 -9.19 5.26
N LEU A 38 -0.01 -8.53 4.73
CA LEU A 38 -0.95 -7.74 5.52
C LEU A 38 -2.32 -8.42 5.48
N LEU A 39 -3.12 -8.24 6.51
CA LEU A 39 -4.49 -8.70 6.58
C LEU A 39 -5.40 -7.54 6.99
N GLY A 40 -6.12 -6.97 6.02
CA GLY A 40 -6.90 -5.74 6.21
C GLY A 40 -6.00 -4.59 6.67
N HIS A 41 -4.92 -4.35 5.93
CA HIS A 41 -3.91 -3.30 6.15
C HIS A 41 -3.05 -3.46 7.43
N VAL A 42 -3.14 -4.60 8.13
CA VAL A 42 -2.35 -4.86 9.35
C VAL A 42 -1.29 -5.93 9.07
N PRO A 43 0.00 -5.68 9.35
CA PRO A 43 1.04 -6.69 9.20
C PRO A 43 0.74 -7.94 10.03
N THR A 44 0.85 -9.12 9.41
CA THR A 44 0.63 -10.41 10.10
C THR A 44 1.90 -10.96 10.71
N GLY A 45 3.05 -10.41 10.34
CA GLY A 45 4.38 -10.93 10.69
C GLY A 45 4.88 -12.02 9.74
N LYS A 46 4.07 -12.49 8.79
CA LYS A 46 4.54 -13.43 7.77
C LYS A 46 5.30 -12.71 6.68
N THR A 47 6.44 -13.26 6.32
CA THR A 47 7.32 -12.73 5.28
C THR A 47 7.79 -13.84 4.35
N PHE A 48 8.04 -13.49 3.11
CA PHE A 48 8.81 -14.29 2.16
C PHE A 48 10.07 -13.49 1.81
N HIS A 49 11.23 -14.07 2.07
CA HIS A 49 12.51 -13.45 1.73
C HIS A 49 13.44 -14.50 1.15
N GLN A 50 13.86 -14.29 -0.09
CA GLN A 50 14.69 -15.24 -0.78
C GLN A 50 15.72 -14.55 -1.69
N TYR A 51 16.99 -14.85 -1.46
CA TYR A 51 18.04 -14.60 -2.45
C TYR A 51 18.00 -15.67 -3.52
N VAL A 52 18.22 -15.28 -4.77
CA VAL A 52 18.07 -16.13 -5.93
C VAL A 52 19.36 -16.14 -6.76
N ASN A 53 19.85 -17.32 -7.08
CA ASN A 53 20.94 -17.46 -8.05
C ASN A 53 20.42 -17.13 -9.45
N PRO A 54 20.93 -16.07 -10.09
CA PRO A 54 20.43 -15.63 -11.40
C PRO A 54 20.96 -16.49 -12.56
N GLU A 55 21.83 -17.46 -12.30
CA GLU A 55 22.52 -18.29 -13.31
C GLU A 55 23.24 -17.44 -14.38
N ARG A 56 23.66 -16.25 -13.99
CA ARG A 56 24.44 -15.31 -14.80
C ARG A 56 25.25 -14.38 -13.90
N SER A 57 26.24 -13.71 -14.48
CA SER A 57 26.99 -12.68 -13.76
C SER A 57 26.14 -11.47 -13.41
N VAL A 58 26.33 -10.93 -12.21
CA VAL A 58 25.73 -9.67 -11.74
C VAL A 58 26.61 -8.52 -12.23
N PRO A 59 26.05 -7.57 -12.99
CA PRO A 59 26.79 -6.38 -13.41
C PRO A 59 27.21 -5.51 -12.22
N LYS A 60 28.36 -4.88 -12.31
CA LYS A 60 28.89 -4.01 -11.24
C LYS A 60 27.95 -2.83 -10.92
N GLU A 61 27.28 -2.31 -11.93
CA GLU A 61 26.30 -1.21 -11.80
C GLU A 61 25.13 -1.63 -10.91
N SER A 62 24.65 -2.87 -11.04
CA SER A 62 23.59 -3.43 -10.21
C SER A 62 24.09 -3.68 -8.79
N THR A 63 25.29 -4.26 -8.64
CA THR A 63 25.93 -4.47 -7.32
C THR A 63 26.08 -3.15 -6.54
N MET A 64 26.38 -2.04 -7.20
CA MET A 64 26.43 -0.73 -6.54
C MET A 64 25.10 -0.28 -5.96
N ILE A 65 23.97 -0.80 -6.46
CA ILE A 65 22.62 -0.46 -5.99
C ILE A 65 22.21 -1.35 -4.82
N HIS A 66 22.26 -2.67 -4.98
CA HIS A 66 21.75 -3.64 -4.01
C HIS A 66 22.83 -4.32 -3.16
N GLY A 67 24.13 -4.13 -3.46
CA GLY A 67 25.26 -4.66 -2.69
C GLY A 67 25.55 -6.15 -2.91
N LEU A 68 24.72 -6.90 -3.62
CA LEU A 68 24.88 -8.36 -3.80
C LEU A 68 25.92 -8.65 -4.89
N THR A 69 26.82 -9.57 -4.59
CA THR A 69 27.88 -10.03 -5.52
C THR A 69 27.56 -11.40 -6.10
N ASN A 70 28.36 -11.83 -7.10
CA ASN A 70 28.24 -13.18 -7.64
C ASN A 70 28.50 -14.25 -6.56
N GLU A 71 29.42 -13.96 -5.62
CA GLU A 71 29.78 -14.90 -4.56
C GLU A 71 28.59 -15.08 -3.59
N ASP A 72 27.89 -13.99 -3.24
CA ASP A 72 26.72 -14.02 -2.34
C ASP A 72 25.56 -14.85 -2.90
N LEU A 73 25.46 -14.96 -4.23
CA LEU A 73 24.33 -15.58 -4.92
C LEU A 73 24.67 -16.98 -5.48
N SER A 74 25.92 -17.37 -5.50
CA SER A 74 26.39 -18.63 -6.14
C SER A 74 25.81 -19.89 -5.51
N ASP A 75 25.59 -19.87 -4.19
CA ASP A 75 25.06 -20.98 -3.37
C ASP A 75 23.54 -20.90 -3.14
N LYS A 76 22.87 -19.87 -3.68
CA LYS A 76 21.44 -19.67 -3.49
C LYS A 76 20.63 -20.53 -4.47
N PRO A 77 19.38 -20.88 -4.13
CA PRO A 77 18.49 -21.60 -5.04
C PRO A 77 18.21 -20.76 -6.29
N THR A 78 17.97 -21.42 -7.41
CA THR A 78 17.45 -20.76 -8.61
C THR A 78 15.98 -20.38 -8.43
N PHE A 79 15.46 -19.46 -9.24
CA PHE A 79 14.04 -19.08 -9.17
C PHE A 79 13.11 -20.30 -9.37
N GLN A 80 13.47 -21.23 -10.26
CA GLN A 80 12.71 -22.46 -10.49
C GLN A 80 12.51 -23.29 -9.22
N MET A 81 13.51 -23.33 -8.34
CA MET A 81 13.43 -24.09 -7.08
C MET A 81 12.49 -23.46 -6.04
N ILE A 82 12.31 -22.15 -6.09
CA ILE A 82 11.51 -21.41 -5.10
C ILE A 82 10.14 -20.98 -5.64
N ALA A 83 9.87 -21.23 -6.92
CA ALA A 83 8.67 -20.73 -7.59
C ALA A 83 7.36 -21.18 -6.90
N ASP A 84 7.29 -22.44 -6.47
CA ASP A 84 6.09 -22.99 -5.82
C ASP A 84 5.86 -22.37 -4.43
N ASP A 85 6.92 -22.18 -3.66
CA ASP A 85 6.85 -21.54 -2.35
C ASP A 85 6.44 -20.07 -2.48
N PHE A 86 7.00 -19.36 -3.48
CA PHE A 86 6.62 -18.00 -3.81
C PHE A 86 5.14 -17.89 -4.18
N LEU A 87 4.67 -18.71 -5.14
CA LEU A 87 3.27 -18.72 -5.56
C LEU A 87 2.32 -19.09 -4.40
N THR A 88 2.72 -20.02 -3.54
CA THR A 88 1.96 -20.40 -2.35
C THR A 88 1.83 -19.21 -1.38
N PHE A 89 2.92 -18.46 -1.18
CA PHE A 89 2.92 -17.29 -0.30
C PHE A 89 1.98 -16.19 -0.79
N ILE A 90 2.02 -15.86 -2.09
CA ILE A 90 1.20 -14.77 -2.66
C ILE A 90 -0.25 -15.18 -2.92
N ASN A 91 -0.56 -16.47 -2.92
CA ASN A 91 -1.89 -16.98 -3.29
C ASN A 91 -3.02 -16.34 -2.48
N GLY A 92 -4.06 -15.90 -3.19
CA GLY A 92 -5.24 -15.25 -2.63
C GLY A 92 -4.99 -13.83 -2.10
N GLY A 93 -3.82 -13.25 -2.35
CA GLY A 93 -3.49 -11.88 -1.96
C GLY A 93 -3.58 -10.89 -3.13
N VAL A 94 -3.88 -9.63 -2.81
CA VAL A 94 -3.70 -8.48 -3.71
C VAL A 94 -2.24 -8.04 -3.60
N LEU A 95 -1.53 -7.94 -4.72
CA LEU A 95 -0.12 -7.54 -4.74
C LEU A 95 0.01 -6.02 -4.63
N ILE A 96 0.82 -5.54 -3.69
CA ILE A 96 1.11 -4.12 -3.47
C ILE A 96 2.57 -3.87 -3.86
N ILE A 97 2.79 -3.15 -4.95
CA ILE A 97 4.11 -3.00 -5.55
C ILE A 97 4.36 -1.53 -5.91
N HIS A 98 5.60 -1.06 -5.79
CA HIS A 98 5.98 0.30 -6.18
C HIS A 98 6.60 0.31 -7.59
N ASN A 99 5.90 0.82 -8.59
CA ASN A 99 6.22 0.67 -10.01
C ASN A 99 6.02 -0.78 -10.49
N ALA A 100 4.82 -1.30 -10.26
CA ALA A 100 4.47 -2.72 -10.44
C ALA A 100 4.82 -3.30 -11.82
N GLU A 101 4.85 -2.49 -12.86
CA GLU A 101 5.21 -2.94 -14.21
C GLU A 101 6.62 -3.57 -14.26
N PHE A 102 7.56 -3.01 -13.50
CA PHE A 102 8.93 -3.51 -13.43
C PHE A 102 8.97 -4.91 -12.80
N ASP A 103 8.47 -5.06 -11.58
CA ASP A 103 8.57 -6.33 -10.84
C ASP A 103 7.74 -7.43 -11.49
N LEU A 104 6.52 -7.11 -11.92
CA LEU A 104 5.65 -8.08 -12.60
C LEU A 104 6.26 -8.59 -13.90
N LYS A 105 6.94 -7.72 -14.66
CA LYS A 105 7.64 -8.11 -15.89
C LYS A 105 8.74 -9.13 -15.59
N PHE A 106 9.54 -8.91 -14.55
CA PHE A 106 10.59 -9.83 -14.13
C PHE A 106 10.02 -11.14 -13.59
N LEU A 107 9.08 -11.08 -12.68
CA LEU A 107 8.46 -12.25 -12.09
C LEU A 107 7.76 -13.13 -13.14
N ASN A 108 7.02 -12.53 -14.07
CA ASN A 108 6.39 -13.27 -15.16
C ASN A 108 7.41 -13.95 -16.07
N CYS A 109 8.53 -13.29 -16.34
CA CYS A 109 9.62 -13.90 -17.13
C CYS A 109 10.24 -15.10 -16.39
N GLU A 110 10.47 -14.97 -15.08
CA GLU A 110 11.01 -16.06 -14.26
C GLU A 110 10.01 -17.23 -14.12
N LEU A 111 8.73 -16.93 -13.86
CA LEU A 111 7.67 -17.94 -13.78
C LEU A 111 7.53 -18.72 -15.10
N LYS A 112 7.59 -18.03 -16.23
CA LYS A 112 7.58 -18.67 -17.56
C LYS A 112 8.76 -19.60 -17.75
N LYS A 113 9.97 -19.20 -17.32
CA LYS A 113 11.17 -20.06 -17.35
C LYS A 113 11.04 -21.27 -16.43
N ALA A 114 10.33 -21.12 -15.31
CA ALA A 114 10.03 -22.20 -14.38
C ALA A 114 8.84 -23.08 -14.80
N ASN A 115 8.25 -22.87 -15.99
CA ASN A 115 7.06 -23.54 -16.50
C ASN A 115 5.84 -23.40 -15.56
N LYS A 116 5.67 -22.20 -14.97
CA LYS A 116 4.55 -21.83 -14.13
C LYS A 116 3.69 -20.78 -14.85
N ASP A 117 2.42 -20.67 -14.41
CA ASP A 117 1.51 -19.61 -14.86
C ASP A 117 2.03 -18.25 -14.41
N ASP A 118 1.76 -17.23 -15.22
CA ASP A 118 2.12 -15.87 -14.92
C ASP A 118 1.16 -15.23 -13.87
N LEU A 119 1.47 -14.01 -13.46
CA LEU A 119 0.71 -13.28 -12.45
C LEU A 119 -0.48 -12.48 -13.04
N SER A 120 -0.90 -12.74 -14.28
CA SER A 120 -1.99 -12.01 -14.95
C SER A 120 -3.35 -12.14 -14.24
N ASN A 121 -3.54 -13.21 -13.48
CA ASN A 121 -4.75 -13.47 -12.71
C ASN A 121 -4.73 -12.87 -11.29
N PHE A 122 -3.65 -12.20 -10.91
CA PHE A 122 -3.55 -11.54 -9.61
C PHE A 122 -3.97 -10.08 -9.71
N ASP A 123 -4.78 -9.66 -8.76
CA ASP A 123 -5.04 -8.23 -8.56
C ASP A 123 -3.79 -7.56 -7.99
N PHE A 124 -3.51 -6.33 -8.44
CA PHE A 124 -2.40 -5.56 -7.89
C PHE A 124 -2.70 -4.07 -7.76
N ILE A 125 -2.02 -3.43 -6.82
CA ILE A 125 -2.03 -2.00 -6.60
C ILE A 125 -0.62 -1.46 -6.85
N ASP A 126 -0.48 -0.60 -7.85
CA ASP A 126 0.75 0.14 -8.12
C ASP A 126 0.78 1.41 -7.26
N THR A 127 1.59 1.39 -6.21
CA THR A 127 1.70 2.51 -5.27
C THR A 127 2.34 3.75 -5.89
N LEU A 128 3.16 3.61 -6.95
CA LEU A 128 3.69 4.76 -7.70
C LEU A 128 2.57 5.49 -8.45
N LYS A 129 1.67 4.74 -9.10
CA LYS A 129 0.49 5.33 -9.77
C LYS A 129 -0.44 6.00 -8.76
N LEU A 130 -0.64 5.35 -7.60
CA LEU A 130 -1.43 5.91 -6.50
C LEU A 130 -0.82 7.21 -5.97
N ALA A 131 0.51 7.21 -5.74
CA ALA A 131 1.24 8.39 -5.27
C ALA A 131 1.21 9.54 -6.28
N ARG A 132 1.39 9.25 -7.58
CA ARG A 132 1.31 10.27 -8.64
C ARG A 132 -0.07 10.92 -8.71
N LYS A 133 -1.14 10.17 -8.46
CA LYS A 133 -2.50 10.70 -8.39
C LYS A 133 -2.69 11.61 -7.16
N LYS A 134 -2.12 11.23 -6.01
CA LYS A 134 -2.24 11.98 -4.74
C LYS A 134 -1.30 13.20 -4.69
N PHE A 135 -0.13 13.10 -5.31
CA PHE A 135 0.92 14.13 -5.29
C PHE A 135 1.43 14.41 -6.72
N PRO A 136 0.60 15.02 -7.59
CA PRO A 136 1.01 15.37 -8.94
C PRO A 136 2.21 16.34 -8.90
N SER A 137 3.09 16.25 -9.88
CA SER A 137 4.27 17.11 -10.03
C SER A 137 5.31 17.04 -8.90
N ARG A 138 5.24 16.01 -8.03
CA ARG A 138 6.24 15.78 -7.00
C ARG A 138 7.03 14.49 -7.27
N GLN A 139 8.22 14.38 -6.67
CA GLN A 139 8.95 13.11 -6.67
C GLN A 139 8.15 12.09 -5.86
N ASN A 140 7.93 10.92 -6.45
CA ASN A 140 7.14 9.84 -5.88
C ASN A 140 7.91 8.51 -5.87
N SER A 141 9.25 8.55 -5.84
CA SER A 141 10.06 7.36 -5.52
C SER A 141 9.75 6.89 -4.10
N LEU A 142 10.05 5.63 -3.80
CA LEU A 142 9.85 5.06 -2.46
C LEU A 142 10.53 5.92 -1.38
N ASP A 143 11.76 6.36 -1.64
CA ASP A 143 12.52 7.25 -0.74
C ASP A 143 11.86 8.62 -0.55
N ALA A 144 11.36 9.21 -1.63
CA ALA A 144 10.69 10.50 -1.56
C ALA A 144 9.38 10.42 -0.76
N LEU A 145 8.65 9.32 -0.92
CA LEU A 145 7.42 9.06 -0.17
C LEU A 145 7.72 8.76 1.30
N ALA A 146 8.71 7.90 1.59
CA ALA A 146 9.13 7.60 2.95
C ALA A 146 9.56 8.87 3.71
N SER A 147 10.36 9.74 3.05
CA SER A 147 10.76 11.03 3.62
C SER A 147 9.55 11.95 3.86
N ARG A 148 8.60 11.99 2.93
CA ARG A 148 7.39 12.83 3.04
C ARG A 148 6.51 12.42 4.20
N PHE A 149 6.39 11.12 4.45
CA PHE A 149 5.57 10.57 5.53
C PHE A 149 6.33 10.41 6.86
N GLY A 150 7.62 10.79 6.91
CA GLY A 150 8.44 10.64 8.12
C GLY A 150 8.72 9.19 8.50
N ILE A 151 8.73 8.29 7.50
CA ILE A 151 8.99 6.86 7.72
C ILE A 151 10.50 6.66 7.89
N ASP A 152 10.87 6.00 8.98
CA ASP A 152 12.26 5.65 9.27
C ASP A 152 12.80 4.64 8.24
N ARG A 153 13.97 4.96 7.69
CA ARG A 153 14.72 4.16 6.72
C ARG A 153 16.07 3.68 7.25
N SER A 154 16.30 3.81 8.54
CA SER A 154 17.59 3.45 9.16
C SER A 154 17.99 1.98 8.96
N ALA A 155 17.00 1.10 8.72
CA ALA A 155 17.23 -0.31 8.36
C ALA A 155 17.84 -0.47 6.96
N ARG A 156 17.66 0.50 6.06
CA ARG A 156 18.33 0.60 4.76
C ARG A 156 19.66 1.30 4.98
N LYS A 157 20.72 0.56 5.14
CA LYS A 157 22.07 1.11 5.31
C LYS A 157 22.56 1.77 4.02
N ASP A 158 23.56 1.15 3.37
CA ASP A 158 24.20 1.71 2.17
C ASP A 158 23.58 1.17 0.87
N PHE A 159 22.81 0.08 0.92
CA PHE A 159 22.28 -0.63 -0.23
C PHE A 159 20.78 -0.85 -0.15
N HIS A 160 20.16 -1.03 -1.31
CA HIS A 160 18.79 -1.50 -1.45
C HIS A 160 18.71 -2.99 -1.12
N GLY A 161 17.62 -3.41 -0.50
CA GLY A 161 17.34 -4.82 -0.24
C GLY A 161 15.84 -5.03 -0.26
N ALA A 162 15.39 -6.03 -1.03
CA ALA A 162 13.97 -6.23 -1.31
C ALA A 162 13.11 -6.36 -0.05
N LEU A 163 13.56 -7.08 0.98
CA LEU A 163 12.78 -7.20 2.22
C LEU A 163 12.73 -5.88 3.00
N VAL A 164 13.83 -5.11 3.03
CA VAL A 164 13.87 -3.81 3.72
C VAL A 164 12.95 -2.82 3.01
N ASP A 165 13.01 -2.78 1.68
CA ASP A 165 12.20 -1.90 0.85
C ASP A 165 10.72 -2.26 0.93
N THR A 166 10.38 -3.55 0.99
CA THR A 166 9.02 -4.03 1.24
C THR A 166 8.46 -3.55 2.59
N ASN A 167 9.27 -3.56 3.65
CA ASN A 167 8.87 -3.03 4.96
C ASN A 167 8.64 -1.51 4.94
N ILE A 168 9.47 -0.76 4.21
CA ILE A 168 9.26 0.67 3.98
C ILE A 168 8.00 0.89 3.16
N LEU A 169 7.84 0.12 2.07
CA LEU A 169 6.69 0.20 1.16
C LEU A 169 5.37 -0.10 1.88
N SER A 170 5.35 -1.07 2.80
CA SER A 170 4.15 -1.37 3.58
C SER A 170 3.66 -0.15 4.37
N LYS A 171 4.57 0.58 5.01
CA LYS A 171 4.25 1.81 5.74
C LYS A 171 3.82 2.94 4.79
N VAL A 172 4.54 3.12 3.67
CA VAL A 172 4.18 4.10 2.63
C VAL A 172 2.80 3.81 2.05
N TYR A 173 2.48 2.56 1.78
CA TYR A 173 1.16 2.15 1.28
C TYR A 173 0.05 2.52 2.26
N LEU A 174 0.22 2.24 3.55
CA LEU A 174 -0.75 2.61 4.57
C LEU A 174 -1.01 4.12 4.60
N GLU A 175 0.03 4.96 4.52
CA GLU A 175 -0.11 6.41 4.45
C GLU A 175 -0.76 6.88 3.14
N LEU A 176 -0.51 6.19 2.03
CA LEU A 176 -1.15 6.50 0.75
C LEU A 176 -2.64 6.22 0.73
N ILE A 177 -3.11 5.18 1.40
CA ILE A 177 -4.54 4.82 1.44
C ILE A 177 -5.33 5.55 2.53
N GLY A 178 -4.69 6.37 3.36
CA GLY A 178 -5.39 7.17 4.38
C GLY A 178 -4.70 7.20 5.75
N GLY A 179 -3.57 6.50 5.89
CA GLY A 179 -2.81 6.40 7.14
C GLY A 179 -3.48 5.49 8.17
N SER A 180 -2.89 5.46 9.36
CA SER A 180 -3.41 4.71 10.51
C SER A 180 -4.72 5.28 11.09
N GLN A 181 -5.22 6.39 10.57
CA GLN A 181 -6.54 6.90 10.91
C GLN A 181 -7.60 6.14 10.10
N PRO A 182 -8.53 5.44 10.76
CA PRO A 182 -9.72 4.96 10.08
C PRO A 182 -10.36 6.15 9.37
N ASP A 183 -10.51 6.07 8.07
CA ASP A 183 -11.32 7.02 7.33
C ASP A 183 -12.71 7.01 7.98
N PHE A 184 -13.07 8.09 8.67
CA PHE A 184 -14.45 8.39 9.00
C PHE A 184 -15.19 8.87 7.73
N THR A 185 -14.95 8.22 6.62
CA THR A 185 -15.90 8.24 5.54
C THR A 185 -17.09 7.48 6.09
N LEU A 186 -18.07 8.24 6.58
CA LEU A 186 -19.44 7.77 6.55
C LEU A 186 -19.62 7.21 5.13
N ASP A 187 -19.59 5.90 5.00
CA ASP A 187 -19.97 5.24 3.77
C ASP A 187 -21.20 5.99 3.29
N ASN A 188 -21.06 6.66 2.15
CA ASN A 188 -22.22 7.06 1.38
C ASN A 188 -22.89 5.73 1.02
N ILE A 189 -23.71 5.26 1.95
CA ILE A 189 -24.72 4.25 1.67
C ILE A 189 -25.48 4.87 0.53
N GLN A 190 -25.09 4.48 -0.70
CA GLN A 190 -25.92 4.69 -1.85
C GLN A 190 -27.27 4.10 -1.46
N GLN A 191 -28.15 4.99 -1.03
CA GLN A 191 -29.54 4.64 -0.89
C GLN A 191 -29.95 4.06 -2.25
N LYS A 192 -29.93 2.73 -2.33
CA LYS A 192 -30.81 2.07 -3.27
C LYS A 192 -32.16 2.71 -3.03
N LYS A 193 -32.61 3.53 -3.97
CA LYS A 193 -34.00 3.99 -4.05
C LYS A 193 -34.86 2.76 -4.24
N THR A 194 -35.10 2.03 -3.18
CA THR A 194 -36.32 1.23 -3.06
C THR A 194 -37.39 2.25 -2.89
N SER A 195 -38.22 2.37 -3.91
CA SER A 195 -39.52 3.08 -3.88
C SER A 195 -40.38 2.46 -2.77
N ILE A 196 -40.22 2.98 -1.57
CA ILE A 196 -41.15 2.75 -0.47
C ILE A 196 -42.20 3.82 -0.64
N ASN A 197 -43.40 3.41 -1.01
CA ASN A 197 -44.61 4.24 -0.93
C ASN A 197 -44.68 4.85 0.47
N THR A 198 -44.45 6.14 0.54
CA THR A 198 -44.58 6.95 1.76
C THR A 198 -46.03 7.38 1.92
N GLU A 199 -46.80 6.53 2.54
CA GLU A 199 -47.95 6.98 3.32
C GLU A 199 -47.76 6.47 4.74
N ASN A 200 -46.94 7.19 5.54
CA ASN A 200 -47.01 7.16 7.00
C ASN A 200 -46.27 8.38 7.53
N ASN A 201 -47.05 9.46 7.79
CA ASN A 201 -46.63 10.58 8.59
C ASN A 201 -46.37 10.13 10.04
N TYR A 202 -45.15 9.66 10.34
CA TYR A 202 -44.72 9.60 11.73
C TYR A 202 -44.19 10.96 12.15
N THR A 203 -45.09 11.86 12.56
CA THR A 203 -44.76 12.92 13.48
C THR A 203 -44.52 12.30 14.87
N GLY A 204 -43.28 11.85 15.07
CA GLY A 204 -42.85 11.29 16.36
C GLY A 204 -42.83 12.39 17.42
N GLN A 205 -44.00 12.71 17.98
CA GLN A 205 -44.04 13.50 19.21
C GLN A 205 -43.40 12.65 20.32
N ARG A 206 -42.32 13.15 20.87
CA ARG A 206 -41.68 12.52 22.04
C ARG A 206 -42.69 12.56 23.20
N SER A 207 -42.93 11.41 23.82
CA SER A 207 -43.83 11.24 24.93
C SER A 207 -43.39 12.00 26.22
N LYS A 208 -42.15 12.49 26.28
CA LYS A 208 -41.62 13.33 27.37
C LYS A 208 -40.89 14.53 26.80
N LYS A 209 -41.23 15.74 27.27
CA LYS A 209 -40.43 16.94 27.04
C LYS A 209 -39.04 16.76 27.66
N LEU A 210 -38.00 17.05 26.88
CA LEU A 210 -36.65 17.10 27.44
C LEU A 210 -36.58 18.18 28.51
N THR A 211 -36.01 17.89 29.66
CA THR A 211 -35.63 18.91 30.64
C THR A 211 -34.65 19.89 30.03
N LYS A 212 -34.84 21.18 30.26
CA LYS A 212 -33.90 22.21 29.83
C LYS A 212 -32.50 21.88 30.37
N ARG A 213 -31.55 21.62 29.48
CA ARG A 213 -30.15 21.26 29.83
C ARG A 213 -29.34 22.48 30.24
N LEU A 214 -29.72 23.68 29.78
CA LEU A 214 -29.04 24.95 30.08
C LEU A 214 -29.68 25.61 31.30
N LYS A 215 -28.86 26.03 32.21
CA LYS A 215 -29.27 26.85 33.35
C LYS A 215 -29.50 28.28 32.89
N GLU A 216 -30.34 29.02 33.61
CA GLU A 216 -30.66 30.41 33.25
C GLU A 216 -29.41 31.32 33.24
N ASP A 217 -28.47 31.07 34.16
CA ASP A 217 -27.20 31.76 34.25
C ASP A 217 -26.33 31.56 32.99
N GLU A 218 -26.32 30.32 32.43
CA GLU A 218 -25.57 29.98 31.22
C GLU A 218 -26.18 30.64 29.98
N ILE A 219 -27.52 30.71 29.91
CA ILE A 219 -28.23 31.41 28.82
C ILE A 219 -27.92 32.91 28.86
N LYS A 220 -27.92 33.50 30.06
CA LYS A 220 -27.60 34.90 30.24
C LYS A 220 -26.15 35.22 29.86
N ALA A 221 -25.19 34.42 30.35
CA ALA A 221 -23.79 34.59 30.03
C ALA A 221 -23.52 34.45 28.51
N HIS A 222 -24.19 33.50 27.85
CA HIS A 222 -24.10 33.34 26.40
C HIS A 222 -24.70 34.55 25.66
N SER A 223 -25.85 35.05 26.09
CA SER A 223 -26.46 36.23 25.49
C SER A 223 -25.57 37.47 25.62
N ASP A 224 -24.96 37.68 26.79
CA ASP A 224 -24.06 38.80 27.04
C ASP A 224 -22.77 38.67 26.20
N PHE A 225 -22.26 37.46 26.02
CA PHE A 225 -21.14 37.21 25.14
C PHE A 225 -21.46 37.48 23.66
N ILE A 226 -22.60 37.01 23.15
CA ILE A 226 -23.05 37.29 21.77
C ILE A 226 -23.19 38.80 21.52
N LYS A 227 -23.72 39.58 22.52
CA LYS A 227 -23.77 41.02 22.42
C LYS A 227 -22.39 41.66 22.34
N SER A 228 -21.45 41.19 23.15
CA SER A 228 -20.07 41.70 23.18
C SER A 228 -19.32 41.58 21.86
N ILE A 229 -19.64 40.54 21.07
CA ILE A 229 -19.03 40.29 19.76
C ILE A 229 -19.84 40.81 18.57
N GLY A 230 -20.93 41.57 18.81
CA GLY A 230 -21.78 42.13 17.75
C GLY A 230 -22.56 41.07 16.94
N GLY A 231 -22.82 39.92 17.54
CA GLY A 231 -23.43 38.77 16.88
C GLY A 231 -24.96 38.68 16.93
N GLU A 232 -25.66 39.69 17.49
CA GLU A 232 -27.11 39.69 17.75
C GLU A 232 -27.98 39.41 16.52
N LYS A 233 -27.49 39.73 15.31
CA LYS A 233 -28.24 39.52 14.05
C LYS A 233 -28.15 38.09 13.50
N LYS A 234 -27.32 37.25 14.07
CA LYS A 234 -27.03 35.88 13.54
C LYS A 234 -27.63 34.75 14.36
N TRP A 235 -28.13 35.03 15.54
CA TRP A 235 -28.63 34.02 16.49
C TRP A 235 -30.02 34.41 16.99
N ASN A 236 -31.06 33.70 16.54
CA ASN A 236 -32.42 33.78 17.07
C ASN A 236 -32.64 32.60 18.01
N TYR A 237 -32.95 32.90 19.28
CA TYR A 237 -33.37 31.90 20.27
C TYR A 237 -34.89 31.80 20.33
#